data_0080871cbea0d22058ccea09f7332cf6
#
_entry.id   0080871cbea0d22058ccea09f7332cf6
#
_cell.length_a   1.000
_cell.length_b   1.000
_cell.length_c   1.000
_cell.angle_alpha   90.00
_cell.angle_beta   90.00
_cell.angle_gamma   90.00
#
_symmetry.space_group_name_H-M   'P 1'
#
loop_
_entity.id
_entity.type
_entity.pdbx_description
1 polymer ?
#
loop_
_entity_poly.entity_id
_entity_poly.type
_entity_poly.pdbx_seq_one_letter_code
_entity_poly.pdbx_strand_id
1 'polypeptide(L)'
;MRPTPPTAKLEDLARTLTSAPEVDLKDFAATRRGLLLAPLLAALPAALIADPAHAIDPNETQVMLPDQYQWKPGLPDAPAQSVETVPVFGATDKLGLYVVLIKWHPGFMSAPHTYVTDRLCFVISGTWWVNSGENFEPENTVPVPAGGFVRRVAHTPHYDGVRKGGNEPAVIGIFGQAPIEFKLVDPTKPRVRAV
;
A
#
# COMPACT_ATOMS: atom_id res chain seq x y z
N MET A 1 -39.29 -14.95 3.49
CA MET A 1 -39.26 -14.16 2.24
C MET A 1 -38.87 -12.74 2.59
N ARG A 2 -37.69 -12.27 2.16
CA ARG A 2 -37.26 -10.86 2.30
C ARG A 2 -37.64 -10.14 1.02
N PRO A 3 -38.24 -8.93 1.08
CA PRO A 3 -38.58 -8.18 -0.13
C PRO A 3 -37.31 -7.62 -0.79
N THR A 4 -37.20 -7.77 -2.10
CA THR A 4 -36.16 -7.20 -2.97
C THR A 4 -36.37 -5.69 -3.06
N PRO A 5 -35.32 -4.85 -2.92
CA PRO A 5 -35.46 -3.40 -3.07
C PRO A 5 -35.66 -3.03 -4.57
N PRO A 6 -36.42 -1.98 -4.87
CA PRO A 6 -36.71 -1.58 -6.23
C PRO A 6 -35.48 -0.97 -6.93
N THR A 7 -35.06 -1.59 -8.03
CA THR A 7 -33.94 -1.17 -8.89
C THR A 7 -34.24 0.05 -9.78
N ALA A 8 -35.47 0.56 -9.76
CA ALA A 8 -35.93 1.65 -10.65
C ALA A 8 -35.39 3.06 -10.35
N LYS A 9 -34.74 3.27 -9.21
CA LYS A 9 -34.35 4.63 -8.76
C LYS A 9 -33.00 5.13 -9.29
N LEU A 10 -32.13 4.25 -9.77
CA LEU A 10 -30.81 4.61 -10.29
C LEU A 10 -30.82 4.98 -11.78
N GLU A 11 -31.68 4.37 -12.55
CA GLU A 11 -31.81 4.69 -13.98
C GLU A 11 -32.52 6.03 -14.23
N ASP A 12 -33.47 6.42 -13.36
CA ASP A 12 -34.15 7.73 -13.43
C ASP A 12 -33.20 8.89 -13.06
N LEU A 13 -32.30 8.69 -12.12
CA LEU A 13 -31.28 9.69 -11.75
C LEU A 13 -30.24 9.89 -12.88
N ALA A 14 -29.87 8.81 -13.58
CA ALA A 14 -28.94 8.89 -14.71
C ALA A 14 -29.56 9.65 -15.91
N ARG A 15 -30.85 9.51 -16.16
CA ARG A 15 -31.55 10.25 -17.24
C ARG A 15 -31.67 11.73 -16.94
N THR A 16 -31.84 12.13 -15.69
CA THR A 16 -31.98 13.53 -15.30
C THR A 16 -30.64 14.29 -15.40
N LEU A 17 -29.51 13.61 -15.26
CA LEU A 17 -28.17 14.20 -15.37
C LEU A 17 -27.71 14.36 -16.83
N THR A 18 -28.27 13.60 -17.78
CA THR A 18 -27.91 13.68 -19.21
C THR A 18 -28.73 14.70 -20.01
N SER A 19 -29.72 15.34 -19.42
CA SER A 19 -30.59 16.32 -20.09
C SER A 19 -30.30 17.79 -19.70
N ALA A 20 -29.19 18.07 -19.05
CA ALA A 20 -28.76 19.46 -18.86
C ALA A 20 -28.39 20.06 -20.24
N PRO A 21 -28.96 21.20 -20.64
CA PRO A 21 -28.59 21.83 -21.90
C PRO A 21 -27.12 22.19 -21.86
N GLU A 22 -26.38 21.77 -22.89
CA GLU A 22 -24.98 22.14 -23.10
C GLU A 22 -24.93 23.65 -23.27
N VAL A 23 -24.44 24.36 -22.26
CA VAL A 23 -24.26 25.82 -22.29
C VAL A 23 -23.03 26.08 -23.16
N ASP A 24 -23.24 26.58 -24.39
CA ASP A 24 -22.14 27.00 -25.25
C ASP A 24 -21.49 28.25 -24.64
N LEU A 25 -20.31 28.05 -24.06
CA LEU A 25 -19.49 29.09 -23.43
C LEU A 25 -19.10 30.22 -24.41
N LYS A 26 -19.22 30.03 -25.72
CA LYS A 26 -18.94 31.04 -26.75
C LYS A 26 -20.02 32.10 -26.81
N ASP A 27 -21.29 31.74 -26.57
CA ASP A 27 -22.39 32.69 -26.53
C ASP A 27 -22.43 33.55 -25.26
N PHE A 28 -21.81 33.02 -24.17
CA PHE A 28 -21.76 33.74 -22.90
C PHE A 28 -20.76 34.91 -22.92
N ALA A 29 -19.68 34.80 -23.69
CA ALA A 29 -18.63 35.80 -23.81
C ALA A 29 -19.03 37.01 -24.68
N ALA A 30 -20.06 36.84 -25.54
CA ALA A 30 -20.47 37.87 -26.50
C ALA A 30 -21.53 38.82 -25.96
N THR A 31 -22.11 38.62 -24.78
CA THR A 31 -23.13 39.50 -24.20
C THR A 31 -22.50 40.49 -23.22
N ARG A 32 -23.03 41.76 -23.23
CA ARG A 32 -22.59 42.81 -22.29
C ARG A 32 -22.67 42.38 -20.81
N ARG A 33 -23.52 41.42 -20.47
CA ARG A 33 -23.62 40.81 -19.13
C ARG A 33 -22.49 39.83 -18.85
N GLY A 34 -22.02 39.07 -19.86
CA GLY A 34 -20.85 38.15 -19.73
C GLY A 34 -19.55 38.90 -19.45
N LEU A 35 -19.38 40.11 -20.07
CA LEU A 35 -18.21 40.96 -19.86
C LEU A 35 -18.13 41.53 -18.43
N LEU A 36 -19.25 41.68 -17.72
CA LEU A 36 -19.27 42.17 -16.33
C LEU A 36 -19.05 41.04 -15.32
N LEU A 37 -19.30 39.78 -15.70
CA LEU A 37 -19.09 38.62 -14.82
C LEU A 37 -17.71 37.97 -14.99
N ALA A 38 -17.05 38.19 -16.14
CA ALA A 38 -15.71 37.65 -16.40
C ALA A 38 -14.67 38.07 -15.34
N PRO A 39 -14.60 39.35 -14.88
CA PRO A 39 -13.67 39.71 -13.80
C PRO A 39 -14.11 39.18 -12.44
N LEU A 40 -15.39 38.82 -12.24
CA LEU A 40 -15.86 38.25 -10.98
C LEU A 40 -15.47 36.76 -10.88
N LEU A 41 -15.44 36.02 -11.99
CA LEU A 41 -14.97 34.66 -12.05
C LEU A 41 -13.44 34.54 -11.98
N ALA A 42 -12.73 35.55 -12.55
CA ALA A 42 -11.28 35.67 -12.44
C ALA A 42 -10.80 36.12 -11.06
N ALA A 43 -11.68 36.67 -10.23
CA ALA A 43 -11.41 37.11 -8.87
C ALA A 43 -11.83 36.08 -7.82
N LEU A 44 -12.26 34.87 -8.22
CA LEU A 44 -12.32 33.74 -7.28
C LEU A 44 -10.89 33.45 -6.84
N PRO A 45 -10.54 33.69 -5.57
CA PRO A 45 -9.20 33.43 -5.12
C PRO A 45 -8.91 31.94 -5.37
N ALA A 46 -7.76 31.64 -5.94
CA ALA A 46 -7.25 30.28 -6.10
C ALA A 46 -7.22 29.48 -4.77
N ALA A 47 -7.43 30.17 -3.65
CA ALA A 47 -7.61 29.61 -2.30
C ALA A 47 -8.92 28.80 -2.10
N LEU A 48 -9.84 28.74 -3.09
CA LEU A 48 -11.01 27.85 -3.01
C LEU A 48 -10.79 26.48 -3.63
N ILE A 49 -9.63 26.25 -4.26
CA ILE A 49 -9.10 24.88 -4.45
C ILE A 49 -8.33 24.62 -3.16
N ALA A 50 -9.02 24.25 -2.09
CA ALA A 50 -8.38 23.78 -0.88
C ALA A 50 -7.47 22.63 -1.31
N ASP A 51 -6.16 22.84 -1.23
CA ASP A 51 -5.20 21.76 -1.37
C ASP A 51 -5.59 20.71 -0.31
N PRO A 52 -6.01 19.49 -0.69
CA PRO A 52 -6.43 18.50 0.29
C PRO A 52 -5.36 18.22 1.34
N ALA A 53 -4.10 18.57 1.07
CA ALA A 53 -3.01 18.52 2.03
C ALA A 53 -3.17 19.49 3.21
N HIS A 54 -3.96 20.57 3.09
CA HIS A 54 -4.21 21.52 4.17
C HIS A 54 -5.48 21.20 4.98
N ALA A 55 -6.25 20.18 4.60
CA ALA A 55 -7.45 19.77 5.31
C ALA A 55 -7.16 18.93 6.57
N ILE A 56 -5.91 18.48 6.75
CA ILE A 56 -5.52 17.58 7.84
C ILE A 56 -4.41 18.25 8.65
N ASP A 57 -4.63 18.45 9.95
CA ASP A 57 -3.57 18.88 10.87
C ASP A 57 -2.57 17.72 11.06
N PRO A 58 -1.29 17.88 10.69
CA PRO A 58 -0.28 16.83 10.83
C PRO A 58 0.03 16.48 12.29
N ASN A 59 -0.35 17.31 13.27
CA ASN A 59 -0.23 17.00 14.70
C ASN A 59 -1.38 16.12 15.20
N GLU A 60 -2.50 16.06 14.48
CA GLU A 60 -3.67 15.27 14.82
C GLU A 60 -3.78 14.02 13.94
N THR A 61 -3.43 14.14 12.66
CA THR A 61 -3.56 13.04 11.69
C THR A 61 -2.37 13.03 10.74
N GLN A 62 -1.62 11.93 10.70
CA GLN A 62 -0.54 11.72 9.74
C GLN A 62 -1.08 10.97 8.51
N VAL A 63 -0.84 11.53 7.33
CA VAL A 63 -1.14 10.90 6.03
C VAL A 63 0.15 10.71 5.25
N MET A 64 0.33 9.53 4.67
CA MET A 64 1.41 9.21 3.75
C MET A 64 0.82 8.48 2.54
N LEU A 65 0.90 9.10 1.37
CA LEU A 65 0.38 8.55 0.12
C LEU A 65 1.42 7.63 -0.56
N PRO A 66 0.99 6.70 -1.43
CA PRO A 66 1.90 5.73 -2.06
C PRO A 66 3.06 6.35 -2.86
N ASP A 67 2.86 7.50 -3.48
CA ASP A 67 3.88 8.25 -4.22
C ASP A 67 4.91 8.95 -3.32
N GLN A 68 4.65 9.05 -2.03
CA GLN A 68 5.54 9.60 -1.01
C GLN A 68 6.46 8.54 -0.39
N TYR A 69 6.26 7.25 -0.71
CA TYR A 69 7.06 6.15 -0.16
C TYR A 69 8.50 6.19 -0.70
N GLN A 70 9.45 6.35 0.22
CA GLN A 70 10.88 6.32 -0.09
C GLN A 70 11.43 4.89 0.07
N TRP A 71 11.28 4.06 -0.96
CA TRP A 71 11.76 2.69 -0.98
C TRP A 71 13.28 2.63 -0.87
N LYS A 72 13.79 1.78 0.02
CA LYS A 72 15.22 1.55 0.26
C LYS A 72 15.51 0.05 0.25
N PRO A 73 16.74 -0.39 -0.03
CA PRO A 73 17.12 -1.79 0.14
C PRO A 73 16.69 -2.31 1.51
N GLY A 74 15.96 -3.44 1.53
CA GLY A 74 15.24 -3.91 2.72
C GLY A 74 16.11 -4.64 3.73
N LEU A 75 17.17 -5.28 3.27
CA LEU A 75 18.10 -6.05 4.10
C LEU A 75 19.55 -5.73 3.69
N PRO A 76 20.46 -5.63 4.65
CA PRO A 76 21.89 -5.59 4.35
C PRO A 76 22.28 -6.82 3.52
N ASP A 77 23.17 -6.63 2.57
CA ASP A 77 23.73 -7.68 1.70
C ASP A 77 22.69 -8.40 0.81
N ALA A 78 21.46 -7.88 0.71
CA ALA A 78 20.48 -8.40 -0.23
C ALA A 78 20.88 -8.06 -1.68
N PRO A 79 20.63 -8.96 -2.64
CA PRO A 79 20.80 -8.65 -4.06
C PRO A 79 20.01 -7.38 -4.45
N ALA A 80 20.56 -6.61 -5.37
CA ALA A 80 19.85 -5.44 -5.90
C ALA A 80 18.47 -5.86 -6.43
N GLN A 81 17.45 -5.04 -6.21
CA GLN A 81 16.08 -5.28 -6.65
C GLN A 81 15.49 -6.62 -6.17
N SER A 82 15.92 -7.13 -5.02
CA SER A 82 15.34 -8.34 -4.41
C SER A 82 14.25 -8.01 -3.39
N VAL A 83 14.55 -7.10 -2.47
CA VAL A 83 13.64 -6.66 -1.41
C VAL A 83 13.89 -5.19 -1.08
N GLU A 84 12.81 -4.45 -0.90
CA GLU A 84 12.83 -3.04 -0.50
C GLU A 84 11.93 -2.82 0.70
N THR A 85 12.20 -1.78 1.50
CA THR A 85 11.39 -1.42 2.67
C THR A 85 11.11 0.07 2.76
N VAL A 86 10.00 0.41 3.40
CA VAL A 86 9.64 1.77 3.80
C VAL A 86 9.15 1.74 5.23
N PRO A 87 9.81 2.44 6.18
CA PRO A 87 9.23 2.68 7.49
C PRO A 87 8.06 3.68 7.34
N VAL A 88 6.88 3.27 7.81
CA VAL A 88 5.65 4.09 7.76
C VAL A 88 5.39 4.74 9.11
N PHE A 89 5.61 3.99 10.20
CA PHE A 89 5.39 4.45 11.56
C PHE A 89 6.38 3.81 12.52
N GLY A 90 6.81 4.56 13.53
CA GLY A 90 7.71 4.07 14.56
C GLY A 90 9.10 3.71 14.01
N ALA A 91 9.84 2.91 14.77
CA ALA A 91 11.15 2.44 14.39
C ALA A 91 11.34 0.97 14.82
N THR A 92 12.08 0.21 14.04
CA THR A 92 12.31 -1.23 14.30
C THR A 92 13.36 -1.51 15.36
N ASP A 93 14.15 -0.49 15.74
CA ASP A 93 15.25 -0.54 16.71
C ASP A 93 14.94 0.14 18.06
N LYS A 94 13.77 0.77 18.20
CA LYS A 94 13.33 1.47 19.41
C LYS A 94 12.07 0.86 19.97
N LEU A 95 11.95 0.83 21.30
CA LEU A 95 10.74 0.35 21.98
C LEU A 95 9.49 1.03 21.46
N GLY A 96 8.47 0.26 21.13
CA GLY A 96 7.17 0.73 20.68
C GLY A 96 6.61 -0.03 19.49
N LEU A 97 5.44 0.41 19.02
CA LEU A 97 4.84 -0.13 17.81
C LEU A 97 5.59 0.38 16.58
N TYR A 98 5.66 -0.46 15.56
CA TYR A 98 6.15 -0.07 14.25
C TYR A 98 5.23 -0.56 13.13
N VAL A 99 5.25 0.16 12.03
CA VAL A 99 4.67 -0.26 10.74
C VAL A 99 5.73 -0.07 9.67
N VAL A 100 6.00 -1.13 8.92
CA VAL A 100 6.91 -1.13 7.77
C VAL A 100 6.24 -1.77 6.57
N LEU A 101 6.45 -1.20 5.38
CA LEU A 101 6.13 -1.89 4.14
C LEU A 101 7.37 -2.63 3.65
N ILE A 102 7.16 -3.86 3.18
CA ILE A 102 8.18 -4.66 2.49
C ILE A 102 7.67 -4.95 1.09
N LYS A 103 8.53 -4.75 0.09
CA LYS A 103 8.29 -5.11 -1.30
C LYS A 103 9.25 -6.21 -1.69
N TRP A 104 8.73 -7.38 -1.98
CA TRP A 104 9.48 -8.50 -2.54
C TRP A 104 9.36 -8.53 -4.05
N HIS A 105 10.49 -8.60 -4.73
CA HIS A 105 10.52 -8.78 -6.19
C HIS A 105 10.49 -10.27 -6.58
N PRO A 106 9.94 -10.60 -7.76
CA PRO A 106 9.89 -11.98 -8.25
C PRO A 106 11.27 -12.65 -8.32
N GLY A 107 11.32 -13.92 -7.88
CA GLY A 107 12.54 -14.72 -7.88
C GLY A 107 13.40 -14.58 -6.62
N PHE A 108 12.91 -13.93 -5.58
CA PHE A 108 13.64 -13.75 -4.32
C PHE A 108 12.79 -14.08 -3.09
N MET A 109 13.42 -14.74 -2.14
CA MET A 109 12.85 -15.07 -0.83
C MET A 109 13.87 -14.87 0.29
N SER A 110 13.37 -14.59 1.50
CA SER A 110 14.20 -14.65 2.71
C SER A 110 14.69 -16.08 2.97
N ALA A 111 15.88 -16.22 3.53
CA ALA A 111 16.27 -17.48 4.13
C ALA A 111 15.46 -17.75 5.42
N PRO A 112 15.34 -19.01 5.90
CA PRO A 112 14.69 -19.32 7.16
C PRO A 112 15.28 -18.53 8.32
N HIS A 113 14.39 -17.84 9.06
CA HIS A 113 14.76 -16.93 10.14
C HIS A 113 13.66 -16.83 11.19
N THR A 114 13.99 -16.25 12.34
CA THR A 114 13.06 -15.99 13.44
C THR A 114 13.09 -14.51 13.82
N TYR A 115 12.04 -14.08 14.52
CA TYR A 115 11.96 -12.81 15.25
C TYR A 115 11.59 -13.04 16.70
N VAL A 116 11.97 -12.14 17.59
CA VAL A 116 11.68 -12.23 19.03
C VAL A 116 10.26 -11.83 19.40
N THR A 117 9.53 -11.17 18.49
CA THR A 117 8.14 -10.72 18.67
C THR A 117 7.25 -11.20 17.54
N ASP A 118 5.95 -11.32 17.81
CA ASP A 118 4.96 -11.57 16.77
C ASP A 118 4.94 -10.44 15.74
N ARG A 119 4.66 -10.82 14.49
CA ARG A 119 4.44 -9.88 13.40
C ARG A 119 3.12 -10.15 12.73
N LEU A 120 2.31 -9.11 12.54
CA LEU A 120 1.04 -9.14 11.85
C LEU A 120 1.24 -8.57 10.45
N CYS A 121 0.92 -9.36 9.44
CA CYS A 121 1.24 -9.03 8.06
C CYS A 121 -0.02 -9.02 7.21
N PHE A 122 -0.21 -7.97 6.42
CA PHE A 122 -1.28 -7.87 5.42
C PHE A 122 -0.68 -7.71 4.04
N VAL A 123 -1.12 -8.51 3.08
CA VAL A 123 -0.72 -8.36 1.68
C VAL A 123 -1.52 -7.22 1.07
N ILE A 124 -0.80 -6.17 0.65
CA ILE A 124 -1.39 -4.96 0.05
C ILE A 124 -1.56 -5.14 -1.46
N SER A 125 -0.55 -5.69 -2.13
CA SER A 125 -0.59 -5.98 -3.57
C SER A 125 0.27 -7.19 -3.92
N GLY A 126 0.01 -7.79 -5.08
CA GLY A 126 0.69 -8.98 -5.56
C GLY A 126 0.32 -10.24 -4.80
N THR A 127 1.17 -11.26 -4.91
CA THR A 127 1.05 -12.53 -4.20
C THR A 127 2.31 -12.79 -3.39
N TRP A 128 2.15 -12.87 -2.09
CA TRP A 128 3.23 -13.20 -1.15
C TRP A 128 3.25 -14.70 -0.89
N TRP A 129 4.40 -15.34 -1.09
CA TRP A 129 4.60 -16.76 -0.89
C TRP A 129 5.26 -17.01 0.45
N VAL A 130 4.63 -17.81 1.30
CA VAL A 130 5.02 -17.99 2.71
C VAL A 130 5.15 -19.46 3.08
N ASN A 131 6.08 -19.76 3.98
CA ASN A 131 6.17 -21.06 4.64
C ASN A 131 6.70 -20.91 6.07
N SER A 132 6.65 -22.00 6.83
CA SER A 132 7.23 -22.15 8.16
C SER A 132 8.20 -23.32 8.18
N GLY A 133 9.14 -23.29 9.12
CA GLY A 133 10.15 -24.32 9.28
C GLY A 133 11.57 -23.85 8.99
N GLU A 134 12.52 -24.72 9.31
CA GLU A 134 13.95 -24.46 9.19
C GLU A 134 14.49 -24.82 7.79
N ASN A 135 13.80 -25.74 7.09
CA ASN A 135 14.19 -26.16 5.77
C ASN A 135 13.71 -25.17 4.71
N PHE A 136 14.62 -24.73 3.86
CA PHE A 136 14.29 -23.83 2.76
C PHE A 136 13.77 -24.60 1.55
N GLU A 137 12.46 -24.60 1.37
CA GLU A 137 11.73 -25.31 0.31
C GLU A 137 10.81 -24.35 -0.44
N PRO A 138 11.33 -23.53 -1.37
CA PRO A 138 10.54 -22.50 -2.06
C PRO A 138 9.30 -23.06 -2.77
N GLU A 139 9.40 -24.29 -3.29
CA GLU A 139 8.30 -24.95 -4.01
C GLU A 139 7.13 -25.36 -3.10
N ASN A 140 7.36 -25.46 -1.80
CA ASN A 140 6.35 -25.83 -0.81
C ASN A 140 5.69 -24.60 -0.13
N THR A 141 5.94 -23.37 -0.63
CA THR A 141 5.35 -22.17 -0.08
C THR A 141 3.87 -21.99 -0.47
N VAL A 142 3.08 -21.39 0.43
CA VAL A 142 1.67 -21.10 0.24
C VAL A 142 1.49 -19.70 -0.33
N PRO A 143 0.72 -19.52 -1.43
CA PRO A 143 0.43 -18.19 -1.97
C PRO A 143 -0.61 -17.46 -1.11
N VAL A 144 -0.32 -16.22 -0.75
CA VAL A 144 -1.22 -15.30 -0.06
C VAL A 144 -1.43 -14.09 -0.96
N PRO A 145 -2.60 -13.96 -1.61
CA PRO A 145 -2.89 -12.84 -2.48
C PRO A 145 -3.19 -11.57 -1.69
N ALA A 146 -3.31 -10.44 -2.41
CA ALA A 146 -3.73 -9.16 -1.84
C ALA A 146 -5.02 -9.29 -1.02
N GLY A 147 -5.09 -8.61 0.14
CA GLY A 147 -6.12 -8.76 1.15
C GLY A 147 -5.89 -9.91 2.15
N GLY A 148 -4.93 -10.80 1.89
CA GLY A 148 -4.58 -11.90 2.80
C GLY A 148 -3.86 -11.43 4.06
N PHE A 149 -4.01 -12.21 5.13
CA PHE A 149 -3.41 -11.97 6.45
C PHE A 149 -2.51 -13.14 6.85
N VAL A 150 -1.35 -12.82 7.42
CA VAL A 150 -0.41 -13.80 7.99
C VAL A 150 0.06 -13.31 9.36
N ARG A 151 -0.06 -14.15 10.39
CA ARG A 151 0.62 -13.95 11.66
C ARG A 151 1.93 -14.74 11.66
N ARG A 152 3.04 -14.07 11.87
CA ARG A 152 4.34 -14.70 12.16
C ARG A 152 4.50 -14.76 13.67
N VAL A 153 4.51 -15.98 14.20
CA VAL A 153 4.64 -16.22 15.65
C VAL A 153 6.10 -16.01 16.06
N ALA A 154 6.30 -15.36 17.20
CA ALA A 154 7.63 -15.15 17.77
C ALA A 154 8.42 -16.48 17.90
N HIS A 155 9.72 -16.41 17.69
CA HIS A 155 10.65 -17.54 17.78
C HIS A 155 10.41 -18.73 16.85
N THR A 156 9.41 -18.62 15.96
CA THR A 156 9.10 -19.69 14.99
C THR A 156 9.83 -19.45 13.68
N PRO A 157 10.65 -20.42 13.20
CA PRO A 157 11.31 -20.32 11.92
C PRO A 157 10.33 -20.19 10.77
N HIS A 158 10.62 -19.27 9.85
CA HIS A 158 9.82 -19.02 8.66
C HIS A 158 10.67 -18.37 7.56
N TYR A 159 10.14 -18.41 6.34
CA TYR A 159 10.68 -17.73 5.18
C TYR A 159 9.57 -17.33 4.23
N ASP A 160 9.84 -16.37 3.38
CA ASP A 160 8.84 -15.78 2.49
C ASP A 160 9.46 -14.93 1.39
N GLY A 161 8.66 -14.62 0.37
CA GLY A 161 9.06 -13.78 -0.75
C GLY A 161 8.14 -13.93 -1.94
N VAL A 162 8.67 -13.84 -3.15
CA VAL A 162 7.93 -14.06 -4.41
C VAL A 162 8.67 -15.08 -5.26
N ARG A 163 7.96 -16.13 -5.69
CA ARG A 163 8.51 -17.18 -6.54
C ARG A 163 9.00 -16.63 -7.89
N LYS A 164 9.95 -17.34 -8.49
CA LYS A 164 10.33 -17.12 -9.88
C LYS A 164 9.13 -17.32 -10.80
N GLY A 165 8.97 -16.41 -11.76
CA GLY A 165 7.82 -16.44 -12.69
C GLY A 165 6.58 -15.69 -12.16
N GLY A 166 6.63 -15.08 -10.98
CA GLY A 166 5.68 -14.06 -10.57
C GLY A 166 5.73 -12.86 -11.52
N ASN A 167 4.56 -12.32 -11.89
CA ASN A 167 4.50 -11.20 -12.86
C ASN A 167 4.71 -9.83 -12.22
N GLU A 168 4.60 -9.75 -10.89
CA GLU A 168 4.66 -8.49 -10.16
C GLU A 168 5.27 -8.67 -8.76
N PRO A 169 5.84 -7.60 -8.18
CA PRO A 169 6.25 -7.59 -6.79
C PRO A 169 5.07 -7.77 -5.83
N ALA A 170 5.31 -8.36 -4.68
CA ALA A 170 4.36 -8.37 -3.57
C ALA A 170 4.72 -7.27 -2.56
N VAL A 171 3.73 -6.46 -2.18
CA VAL A 171 3.85 -5.45 -1.12
C VAL A 171 3.10 -5.91 0.11
N ILE A 172 3.78 -5.94 1.25
CA ILE A 172 3.28 -6.41 2.52
C ILE A 172 3.40 -5.31 3.57
N GLY A 173 2.30 -4.98 4.25
CA GLY A 173 2.31 -4.16 5.46
C GLY A 173 2.58 -5.03 6.67
N ILE A 174 3.61 -4.73 7.44
CA ILE A 174 4.01 -5.47 8.62
C ILE A 174 3.90 -4.59 9.84
N PHE A 175 3.18 -5.08 10.83
CA PHE A 175 2.92 -4.46 12.11
C PHE A 175 3.56 -5.31 13.20
N GLY A 176 4.20 -4.67 14.17
CA GLY A 176 4.82 -5.39 15.26
C GLY A 176 5.22 -4.48 16.40
N GLN A 177 5.85 -5.09 17.37
CA GLN A 177 6.46 -4.41 18.52
C GLN A 177 8.00 -4.49 18.41
N ALA A 178 8.63 -3.35 18.49
CA ALA A 178 10.09 -3.23 18.47
C ALA A 178 10.68 -3.19 19.89
N PRO A 179 11.99 -3.48 20.05
CA PRO A 179 12.94 -3.73 19.00
C PRO A 179 12.73 -5.09 18.34
N ILE A 180 12.99 -5.16 17.03
CA ILE A 180 13.02 -6.44 16.33
C ILE A 180 14.42 -7.01 16.35
N GLU A 181 14.50 -8.34 16.44
CA GLU A 181 15.75 -9.08 16.28
C GLU A 181 15.55 -10.13 15.21
N PHE A 182 16.23 -9.94 14.07
CA PHE A 182 16.25 -10.89 12.96
C PHE A 182 17.39 -11.90 13.19
N LYS A 183 17.05 -13.20 13.28
CA LYS A 183 18.03 -14.26 13.48
C LYS A 183 17.87 -15.34 12.42
N LEU A 184 18.90 -15.55 11.60
CA LEU A 184 18.94 -16.66 10.66
C LEU A 184 18.97 -18.00 11.39
N VAL A 185 18.28 -19.01 10.86
CA VAL A 185 18.41 -20.40 11.30
C VAL A 185 19.81 -20.91 10.99
N ASP A 186 20.30 -20.66 9.79
CA ASP A 186 21.67 -20.94 9.38
C ASP A 186 22.41 -19.61 9.08
N PRO A 187 23.26 -19.13 9.99
CA PRO A 187 23.97 -17.86 9.83
C PRO A 187 25.02 -17.87 8.71
N THR A 188 25.35 -19.03 8.15
CA THR A 188 26.29 -19.15 7.02
C THR A 188 25.63 -18.85 5.67
N LYS A 189 24.31 -18.78 5.62
CA LYS A 189 23.55 -18.54 4.40
C LYS A 189 23.21 -17.05 4.22
N PRO A 190 23.08 -16.58 2.98
CA PRO A 190 22.63 -15.21 2.73
C PRO A 190 21.20 -15.01 3.23
N ARG A 191 20.89 -13.80 3.70
CA ARG A 191 19.55 -13.43 4.21
C ARG A 191 18.47 -13.48 3.14
N VAL A 192 18.84 -13.18 1.91
CA VAL A 192 17.96 -13.22 0.73
C VAL A 192 18.55 -14.19 -0.28
N ARG A 193 17.71 -15.05 -0.82
CA ARG A 193 18.08 -16.11 -1.75
C ARG A 193 17.29 -15.97 -3.05
N ALA A 194 17.97 -16.17 -4.17
CA ALA A 194 17.29 -16.35 -5.46
C ALA A 194 16.59 -17.71 -5.51
N VAL A 195 15.41 -17.78 -6.13
CA VAL A 195 14.57 -18.98 -6.26
C VAL A 195 14.06 -19.12 -7.69
#